data_9a2975ab3e94d81077625d7a56ac32d8
#
_entry.id   9a2975ab3e94d81077625d7a56ac32d8
#
_cell.length_a   1.000
_cell.length_b   1.000
_cell.length_c   1.000
_cell.angle_alpha   90.00
_cell.angle_beta   90.00
_cell.angle_gamma   90.00
#
_symmetry.space_group_name_H-M   'P 1'
#
loop_
_entity.id
_entity.type
_entity.pdbx_description
1 polymer ?
#
loop_
_entity_poly.entity_id
_entity_poly.type
_entity_poly.pdbx_seq_one_letter_code
_entity_poly.pdbx_strand_id
1 'polypeptide(L)'
;MDLEKIAPIIEKIMKDTLEQKRYPFGFAKFKGVGNKVASGKLRDSISVKVVKVNEGESIIQVLTAEYAQWVQSGRLPGKKGIPVDALEKWIKERGLTGRDKKGRFIKRRSFAFAIQSNIKKFGIRPSNFLDVALEMIANDPKIMDLIEDGAYEELLNLIEGI
;
A
#
# COMPACT_ATOMS: atom_id res chain seq x y z
N MET A 1 16.80 -21.82 5.20
CA MET A 1 15.79 -21.03 4.43
C MET A 1 16.30 -19.61 4.20
N ASP A 2 16.52 -19.22 2.95
CA ASP A 2 17.07 -17.91 2.60
C ASP A 2 15.94 -16.87 2.46
N LEU A 3 15.19 -16.68 3.55
CA LEU A 3 14.08 -15.74 3.63
C LEU A 3 14.50 -14.28 3.37
N GLU A 4 15.80 -13.99 3.47
CA GLU A 4 16.33 -12.67 3.15
C GLU A 4 16.13 -12.32 1.67
N LYS A 5 16.07 -13.31 0.79
CA LYS A 5 15.75 -13.10 -0.63
C LYS A 5 14.27 -12.77 -0.89
N ILE A 6 13.38 -13.19 0.01
CA ILE A 6 11.93 -12.95 -0.11
C ILE A 6 11.57 -11.52 0.28
N ALA A 7 12.24 -10.97 1.30
CA ALA A 7 11.93 -9.64 1.83
C ALA A 7 11.89 -8.53 0.76
N PRO A 8 12.90 -8.38 -0.14
CA PRO A 8 12.86 -7.36 -1.17
C PRO A 8 11.76 -7.57 -2.22
N ILE A 9 11.36 -8.83 -2.48
CA ILE A 9 10.26 -9.15 -3.40
C ILE A 9 8.93 -8.66 -2.80
N ILE A 10 8.68 -9.00 -1.54
CA ILE A 10 7.49 -8.56 -0.80
C ILE A 10 7.44 -7.03 -0.73
N GLU A 11 8.54 -6.39 -0.36
CA GLU A 11 8.62 -4.94 -0.29
C GLU A 11 8.27 -4.26 -1.62
N LYS A 12 8.79 -4.80 -2.72
CA LYS A 12 8.48 -4.32 -4.07
C LYS A 12 7.00 -4.49 -4.42
N ILE A 13 6.41 -5.66 -4.15
CA ILE A 13 4.99 -5.92 -4.40
C ILE A 13 4.14 -4.90 -3.63
N MET A 14 4.44 -4.65 -2.36
CA MET A 14 3.69 -3.69 -1.54
C MET A 14 3.80 -2.25 -2.06
N LYS A 15 4.97 -1.83 -2.49
CA LYS A 15 5.19 -0.51 -3.10
C LYS A 15 4.46 -0.38 -4.44
N ASP A 16 4.52 -1.41 -5.27
CA ASP A 16 3.84 -1.44 -6.58
C ASP A 16 2.31 -1.43 -6.43
N THR A 17 1.75 -2.11 -5.43
CA THR A 17 0.30 -2.06 -5.14
C THR A 17 -0.15 -0.69 -4.67
N LEU A 18 0.65 -0.01 -3.84
CA LEU A 18 0.36 1.35 -3.40
C LEU A 18 0.38 2.35 -4.58
N GLU A 19 1.30 2.18 -5.50
CA GLU A 19 1.39 2.96 -6.73
C GLU A 19 0.35 2.56 -7.78
N GLN A 20 -0.32 1.44 -7.58
CA GLN A 20 -1.33 0.86 -8.47
C GLN A 20 -0.82 0.61 -9.89
N LYS A 21 0.43 0.20 -9.99
CA LYS A 21 1.03 -0.16 -11.29
C LYS A 21 0.42 -1.42 -11.87
N ARG A 22 -0.02 -2.35 -11.02
CA ARG A 22 -0.69 -3.59 -11.41
C ARG A 22 -1.69 -4.01 -10.34
N TYR A 23 -2.92 -4.36 -10.75
CA TYR A 23 -3.88 -5.07 -9.92
C TYR A 23 -4.06 -6.47 -10.46
N PRO A 24 -4.16 -7.50 -9.62
CA PRO A 24 -4.51 -8.84 -10.03
C PRO A 24 -5.86 -8.87 -10.74
N PHE A 25 -6.01 -9.79 -11.66
CA PHE A 25 -7.26 -10.02 -12.37
C PHE A 25 -8.36 -10.34 -11.34
N GLY A 26 -9.48 -9.62 -11.35
CA GLY A 26 -10.58 -9.82 -10.39
C GLY A 26 -10.88 -8.64 -9.47
N PHE A 27 -9.94 -7.72 -9.27
CA PHE A 27 -10.16 -6.49 -8.48
C PHE A 27 -10.93 -5.38 -9.23
N ALA A 28 -11.78 -5.76 -10.20
CA ALA A 28 -12.60 -4.83 -11.00
C ALA A 28 -13.49 -3.90 -10.15
N LYS A 29 -13.89 -4.33 -8.94
CA LYS A 29 -14.62 -3.49 -7.99
C LYS A 29 -13.83 -2.28 -7.47
N PHE A 30 -12.51 -2.26 -7.69
CA PHE A 30 -11.63 -1.13 -7.35
C PHE A 30 -11.33 -0.22 -8.54
N LYS A 31 -12.04 -0.35 -9.67
CA LYS A 31 -11.93 0.56 -10.82
C LYS A 31 -12.07 2.01 -10.35
N GLY A 32 -11.13 2.86 -10.74
CA GLY A 32 -11.12 4.29 -10.41
C GLY A 32 -10.43 4.66 -9.09
N VAL A 33 -9.87 3.70 -8.36
CA VAL A 33 -8.96 4.00 -7.26
C VAL A 33 -7.58 4.29 -7.86
N GLY A 34 -7.27 5.55 -8.08
CA GLY A 34 -5.97 5.97 -8.66
C GLY A 34 -4.81 5.79 -7.67
N ASN A 35 -3.59 5.90 -8.19
CA ASN A 35 -2.34 5.88 -7.43
C ASN A 35 -2.47 6.66 -6.10
N LYS A 36 -2.09 6.06 -4.97
CA LYS A 36 -2.17 6.65 -3.62
C LYS A 36 -0.91 7.39 -3.20
N VAL A 37 0.13 7.36 -4.02
CA VAL A 37 1.38 8.08 -3.73
C VAL A 37 1.20 9.56 -4.01
N ALA A 38 1.45 10.40 -3.01
CA ALA A 38 1.52 11.87 -3.13
C ALA A 38 2.98 12.32 -2.93
N SER A 39 3.43 12.44 -1.69
CA SER A 39 4.82 12.79 -1.36
C SER A 39 5.81 11.63 -1.40
N GLY A 40 5.33 10.41 -1.54
CA GLY A 40 6.15 9.19 -1.47
C GLY A 40 6.42 8.67 -0.05
N LYS A 41 6.15 9.45 0.99
CA LYS A 41 6.49 9.09 2.38
C LYS A 41 5.97 7.73 2.83
N LEU A 42 4.73 7.37 2.47
CA LEU A 42 4.19 6.06 2.82
C LEU A 42 4.92 4.95 2.07
N ARG A 43 5.10 5.11 0.76
CA ARG A 43 5.82 4.15 -0.07
C ARG A 43 7.24 3.91 0.46
N ASP A 44 7.94 4.99 0.77
CA ASP A 44 9.34 4.95 1.20
C ASP A 44 9.49 4.44 2.65
N SER A 45 8.40 4.48 3.46
CA SER A 45 8.36 3.90 4.80
C SER A 45 8.10 2.38 4.82
N ILE A 46 7.67 1.80 3.72
CA ILE A 46 7.46 0.36 3.63
C ILE A 46 8.81 -0.33 3.64
N SER A 47 9.04 -1.16 4.64
CA SER A 47 10.21 -2.02 4.72
C SER A 47 9.82 -3.40 5.23
N VAL A 48 10.50 -4.42 4.76
CA VAL A 48 10.26 -5.82 5.12
C VAL A 48 11.51 -6.38 5.78
N LYS A 49 11.34 -7.04 6.92
CA LYS A 49 12.41 -7.69 7.68
C LYS A 49 12.04 -9.12 7.97
N VAL A 50 13.03 -9.99 7.94
CA VAL A 50 12.91 -11.36 8.42
C VAL A 50 13.45 -11.41 9.84
N VAL A 51 12.66 -11.89 10.77
CA VAL A 51 13.03 -12.07 12.17
C VAL A 51 13.01 -13.56 12.48
N LYS A 52 14.15 -14.13 12.80
CA LYS A 52 14.23 -15.51 13.31
C LYS A 52 13.74 -15.52 14.76
N VAL A 53 12.74 -16.36 15.04
CA VAL A 53 12.15 -16.50 16.39
C VAL A 53 12.78 -17.67 17.11
N ASN A 54 12.89 -18.82 16.43
CA ASN A 54 13.48 -20.05 16.95
C ASN A 54 14.14 -20.83 15.80
N GLU A 55 14.78 -21.98 16.12
CA GLU A 55 15.17 -22.96 15.10
C GLU A 55 13.91 -23.48 14.39
N GLY A 56 13.82 -23.23 13.08
CA GLY A 56 12.67 -23.62 12.25
C GLY A 56 11.51 -22.62 12.20
N GLU A 57 11.56 -21.51 12.94
CA GLU A 57 10.49 -20.49 12.90
C GLU A 57 11.04 -19.11 12.55
N SER A 58 10.54 -18.53 11.47
CA SER A 58 10.86 -17.17 11.06
C SER A 58 9.60 -16.38 10.77
N ILE A 59 9.61 -15.11 11.16
CA ILE A 59 8.50 -14.17 10.92
C ILE A 59 8.93 -13.12 9.90
N ILE A 60 8.11 -12.92 8.89
CA ILE A 60 8.26 -11.80 7.97
C ILE A 60 7.50 -10.61 8.55
N GLN A 61 8.25 -9.61 9.00
CA GLN A 61 7.70 -8.39 9.58
C GLN A 61 7.65 -7.28 8.55
N VAL A 62 6.46 -6.74 8.31
CA VAL A 62 6.24 -5.57 7.45
C VAL A 62 6.10 -4.34 8.32
N LEU A 63 6.97 -3.37 8.10
CA LEU A 63 6.94 -2.07 8.77
C LEU A 63 6.40 -1.01 7.80
N THR A 64 5.51 -0.17 8.30
CA THR A 64 4.92 0.94 7.54
C THR A 64 4.71 2.15 8.43
N ALA A 65 4.52 3.33 7.84
CA ALA A 65 4.09 4.50 8.60
C ALA A 65 2.71 4.26 9.25
N GLU A 66 2.49 4.80 10.45
CA GLU A 66 1.26 4.63 11.23
C GLU A 66 -0.02 4.96 10.43
N TYR A 67 0.04 5.95 9.55
CA TYR A 67 -1.12 6.35 8.76
C TYR A 67 -1.44 5.40 7.59
N ALA A 68 -0.66 4.34 7.37
CA ALA A 68 -0.94 3.33 6.35
C ALA A 68 -2.34 2.72 6.51
N GLN A 69 -2.78 2.50 7.75
CA GLN A 69 -4.13 2.00 8.06
C GLN A 69 -5.24 2.90 7.49
N TRP A 70 -5.05 4.22 7.48
CA TRP A 70 -6.04 5.16 6.94
C TRP A 70 -6.07 5.15 5.42
N VAL A 71 -4.92 4.87 4.79
CA VAL A 71 -4.86 4.69 3.33
C VAL A 71 -5.50 3.36 2.94
N GLN A 72 -5.26 2.30 3.71
CA GLN A 72 -5.85 0.99 3.54
C GLN A 72 -7.38 1.04 3.64
N SER A 73 -7.89 1.53 4.77
CA SER A 73 -9.32 1.47 5.12
C SER A 73 -10.16 2.64 4.57
N GLY A 74 -9.50 3.72 4.10
CA GLY A 74 -10.19 4.90 3.65
C GLY A 74 -10.81 5.71 4.80
N ARG A 75 -11.89 6.44 4.52
CA ARG A 75 -12.55 7.30 5.48
C ARG A 75 -14.07 7.33 5.26
N LEU A 76 -14.83 7.06 6.28
CA LEU A 76 -16.29 7.14 6.23
C LEU A 76 -16.79 8.59 6.04
N PRO A 77 -17.94 8.77 5.37
CA PRO A 77 -18.59 10.09 5.27
C PRO A 77 -19.01 10.62 6.64
N GLY A 78 -19.27 11.93 6.73
CA GLY A 78 -19.73 12.59 7.95
C GLY A 78 -18.67 12.86 9.01
N LYS A 79 -17.45 12.36 8.87
CA LYS A 79 -16.35 12.61 9.82
C LYS A 79 -15.86 14.06 9.76
N LYS A 80 -15.19 14.52 10.86
CA LYS A 80 -14.59 15.87 10.96
C LYS A 80 -13.80 16.20 9.68
N GLY A 81 -13.96 17.43 9.15
CA GLY A 81 -13.26 17.84 7.93
C GLY A 81 -11.74 17.73 8.03
N ILE A 82 -11.09 17.42 6.90
CA ILE A 82 -9.63 17.50 6.79
C ILE A 82 -9.26 18.99 6.73
N PRO A 83 -8.21 19.45 7.44
CA PRO A 83 -7.77 20.84 7.35
C PRO A 83 -7.50 21.27 5.90
N VAL A 84 -7.98 22.45 5.53
CA VAL A 84 -7.85 22.96 4.14
C VAL A 84 -6.38 23.08 3.75
N ASP A 85 -5.53 23.54 4.67
CA ASP A 85 -4.08 23.71 4.41
C ASP A 85 -3.40 22.37 4.12
N ALA A 86 -3.81 21.30 4.79
CA ALA A 86 -3.32 19.93 4.49
C ALA A 86 -3.75 19.48 3.08
N LEU A 87 -4.98 19.81 2.66
CA LEU A 87 -5.46 19.53 1.31
C LEU A 87 -4.74 20.38 0.26
N GLU A 88 -4.46 21.66 0.54
CA GLU A 88 -3.68 22.52 -0.37
C GLU A 88 -2.27 21.95 -0.60
N LYS A 89 -1.61 21.47 0.47
CA LYS A 89 -0.32 20.80 0.39
C LYS A 89 -0.40 19.53 -0.46
N TRP A 90 -1.38 18.68 -0.19
CA TRP A 90 -1.61 17.45 -0.95
C TRP A 90 -1.91 17.74 -2.43
N ILE A 91 -2.74 18.75 -2.76
CA ILE A 91 -3.03 19.18 -4.12
C ILE A 91 -1.73 19.58 -4.84
N LYS A 92 -0.85 20.32 -4.16
CA LYS A 92 0.46 20.74 -4.69
C LYS A 92 1.36 19.52 -4.96
N GLU A 93 1.48 18.60 -3.99
CA GLU A 93 2.31 17.41 -4.12
C GLU A 93 1.84 16.49 -5.26
N ARG A 94 0.53 16.44 -5.50
CA ARG A 94 -0.10 15.67 -6.58
C ARG A 94 -0.14 16.39 -7.93
N GLY A 95 0.29 17.64 -8.00
CA GLY A 95 0.20 18.45 -9.23
C GLY A 95 -1.22 18.67 -9.74
N LEU A 96 -2.22 18.65 -8.84
CA LEU A 96 -3.62 18.74 -9.22
C LEU A 96 -4.04 20.20 -9.45
N THR A 97 -4.93 20.41 -10.41
CA THR A 97 -5.55 21.70 -10.69
C THR A 97 -7.07 21.55 -10.75
N GLY A 98 -7.78 22.45 -10.09
CA GLY A 98 -9.24 22.49 -10.12
C GLY A 98 -9.75 23.34 -11.27
N ARG A 99 -10.92 22.96 -11.83
CA ARG A 99 -11.63 23.74 -12.84
C ARG A 99 -13.08 23.96 -12.39
N ASP A 100 -13.64 25.10 -12.74
CA ASP A 100 -15.07 25.40 -12.55
C ASP A 100 -15.93 24.69 -13.61
N LYS A 101 -17.26 24.83 -13.49
CA LYS A 101 -18.23 24.27 -14.45
C LYS A 101 -18.05 24.78 -15.89
N LYS A 102 -17.37 25.91 -16.08
CA LYS A 102 -17.06 26.52 -17.37
C LYS A 102 -15.64 26.14 -17.87
N GLY A 103 -14.94 25.22 -17.17
CA GLY A 103 -13.61 24.75 -17.51
C GLY A 103 -12.46 25.68 -17.11
N ARG A 104 -12.73 26.82 -16.44
CA ARG A 104 -11.71 27.79 -16.03
C ARG A 104 -11.00 27.31 -14.77
N PHE A 105 -9.68 27.57 -14.67
CA PHE A 105 -8.91 27.27 -13.48
C PHE A 105 -9.41 28.04 -12.27
N ILE A 106 -9.53 27.34 -11.13
CA ILE A 106 -9.89 27.93 -9.84
C ILE A 106 -8.68 27.97 -8.90
N LYS A 107 -8.70 28.91 -7.94
CA LYS A 107 -7.65 29.02 -6.92
C LYS A 107 -7.52 27.71 -6.13
N ARG A 108 -6.28 27.32 -5.79
CA ARG A 108 -5.98 26.07 -5.05
C ARG A 108 -6.81 25.96 -3.77
N ARG A 109 -6.93 27.04 -3.00
CA ARG A 109 -7.72 27.06 -1.77
C ARG A 109 -9.22 26.77 -2.01
N SER A 110 -9.80 27.34 -3.06
CA SER A 110 -11.19 27.05 -3.46
C SER A 110 -11.36 25.59 -3.87
N PHE A 111 -10.38 25.04 -4.58
CA PHE A 111 -10.35 23.62 -4.94
C PHE A 111 -10.22 22.73 -3.71
N ALA A 112 -9.38 23.10 -2.74
CA ALA A 112 -9.25 22.39 -1.47
C ALA A 112 -10.56 22.36 -0.68
N PHE A 113 -11.31 23.47 -0.62
CA PHE A 113 -12.65 23.51 -0.01
C PHE A 113 -13.65 22.59 -0.72
N ALA A 114 -13.63 22.56 -2.04
CA ALA A 114 -14.50 21.65 -2.80
C ALA A 114 -14.16 20.18 -2.51
N ILE A 115 -12.89 19.83 -2.43
CA ILE A 115 -12.44 18.48 -2.05
C ILE A 115 -12.84 18.16 -0.62
N GLN A 116 -12.65 19.08 0.33
CA GLN A 116 -13.06 18.90 1.73
C GLN A 116 -14.56 18.60 1.85
N SER A 117 -15.39 19.37 1.13
CA SER A 117 -16.84 19.18 1.09
C SER A 117 -17.22 17.81 0.54
N ASN A 118 -16.58 17.39 -0.55
CA ASN A 118 -16.79 16.07 -1.15
C ASN A 118 -16.36 14.93 -0.21
N ILE A 119 -15.22 15.06 0.47
CA ILE A 119 -14.75 14.06 1.44
C ILE A 119 -15.73 13.99 2.63
N LYS A 120 -16.23 15.12 3.11
CA LYS A 120 -17.24 15.13 4.18
C LYS A 120 -18.51 14.40 3.75
N LYS A 121 -18.95 14.60 2.51
CA LYS A 121 -20.19 14.04 1.96
C LYS A 121 -20.07 12.56 1.59
N PHE A 122 -18.98 12.16 0.95
CA PHE A 122 -18.83 10.85 0.34
C PHE A 122 -17.76 9.97 0.98
N GLY A 123 -16.95 10.53 1.89
CA GLY A 123 -15.80 9.85 2.47
C GLY A 123 -14.61 9.75 1.50
N ILE A 124 -13.68 8.88 1.83
CA ILE A 124 -12.55 8.48 0.97
C ILE A 124 -12.64 6.98 0.81
N ARG A 125 -12.64 6.51 -0.42
CA ARG A 125 -12.67 5.06 -0.71
C ARG A 125 -11.40 4.39 -0.19
N PRO A 126 -11.51 3.19 0.40
CA PRO A 126 -10.36 2.40 0.80
C PRO A 126 -9.47 2.09 -0.41
N SER A 127 -8.17 1.99 -0.17
CA SER A 127 -7.24 1.55 -1.22
C SER A 127 -7.11 0.03 -1.25
N ASN A 128 -7.29 -0.63 -0.10
CA ASN A 128 -7.09 -2.06 0.13
C ASN A 128 -5.70 -2.55 -0.35
N PHE A 129 -4.70 -1.66 -0.36
CA PHE A 129 -3.40 -1.98 -0.95
C PHE A 129 -2.67 -3.11 -0.22
N LEU A 130 -2.89 -3.24 1.10
CA LEU A 130 -2.32 -4.33 1.89
C LEU A 130 -2.96 -5.67 1.51
N ASP A 131 -4.29 -5.73 1.40
CA ASP A 131 -5.00 -6.96 1.05
C ASP A 131 -4.62 -7.42 -0.35
N VAL A 132 -4.52 -6.48 -1.29
CA VAL A 132 -4.07 -6.76 -2.66
C VAL A 132 -2.63 -7.25 -2.67
N ALA A 133 -1.74 -6.61 -1.89
CA ALA A 133 -0.35 -7.03 -1.79
C ALA A 133 -0.23 -8.45 -1.21
N LEU A 134 -0.97 -8.76 -0.15
CA LEU A 134 -0.98 -10.10 0.44
C LEU A 134 -1.45 -11.17 -0.55
N GLU A 135 -2.49 -10.87 -1.33
CA GLU A 135 -2.96 -11.79 -2.36
C GLU A 135 -1.93 -11.99 -3.49
N MET A 136 -1.25 -10.92 -3.89
CA MET A 136 -0.15 -11.02 -4.88
C MET A 136 1.04 -11.83 -4.34
N ILE A 137 1.41 -11.64 -3.07
CA ILE A 137 2.48 -12.37 -2.40
C ILE A 137 2.14 -13.87 -2.33
N ALA A 138 0.91 -14.20 -1.91
CA ALA A 138 0.46 -15.57 -1.80
C ALA A 138 0.37 -16.33 -3.14
N ASN A 139 0.32 -15.61 -4.25
CA ASN A 139 0.23 -16.20 -5.59
C ASN A 139 1.49 -15.92 -6.44
N ASP A 140 2.57 -15.38 -5.86
CA ASP A 140 3.82 -15.13 -6.59
C ASP A 140 4.64 -16.43 -6.67
N PRO A 141 4.87 -16.98 -7.88
CA PRO A 141 5.59 -18.25 -8.04
C PRO A 141 7.02 -18.20 -7.46
N LYS A 142 7.69 -17.06 -7.59
CA LYS A 142 9.07 -16.92 -7.08
C LYS A 142 9.15 -16.97 -5.55
N ILE A 143 8.12 -16.44 -4.88
CA ILE A 143 8.01 -16.51 -3.42
C ILE A 143 7.73 -17.94 -3.00
N MET A 144 6.82 -18.61 -3.71
CA MET A 144 6.48 -20.02 -3.42
C MET A 144 7.68 -20.93 -3.62
N ASP A 145 8.40 -20.82 -4.75
CA ASP A 145 9.61 -21.58 -5.03
C ASP A 145 10.68 -21.39 -3.91
N LEU A 146 10.91 -20.12 -3.49
CA LEU A 146 11.87 -19.83 -2.42
C LEU A 146 11.46 -20.39 -1.04
N ILE A 147 10.15 -20.49 -0.77
CA ILE A 147 9.65 -21.10 0.45
C ILE A 147 9.82 -22.62 0.40
N GLU A 148 9.50 -23.25 -0.74
CA GLU A 148 9.64 -24.69 -0.96
C GLU A 148 11.10 -25.12 -0.86
N ASP A 149 12.01 -24.44 -1.56
CA ASP A 149 13.45 -24.70 -1.49
C ASP A 149 13.99 -24.58 -0.06
N GLY A 150 13.57 -23.53 0.66
CA GLY A 150 14.00 -23.32 2.03
C GLY A 150 13.46 -24.37 3.00
N ALA A 151 12.23 -24.83 2.83
CA ALA A 151 11.67 -25.91 3.63
C ALA A 151 12.38 -27.23 3.36
N TYR A 152 12.75 -27.49 2.11
CA TYR A 152 13.52 -28.66 1.72
C TYR A 152 14.93 -28.70 2.34
N GLU A 153 15.67 -27.59 2.28
CA GLU A 153 17.00 -27.46 2.91
C GLU A 153 16.93 -27.70 4.43
N GLU A 154 15.90 -27.17 5.10
CA GLU A 154 15.73 -27.33 6.55
C GLU A 154 15.41 -28.77 6.92
N LEU A 155 14.62 -29.47 6.10
CA LEU A 155 14.34 -30.92 6.28
C LEU A 155 15.61 -31.77 6.11
N LEU A 156 16.45 -31.47 5.11
CA LEU A 156 17.73 -32.16 4.91
C LEU A 156 18.66 -31.98 6.11
N ASN A 157 18.80 -30.75 6.62
CA ASN A 157 19.63 -30.47 7.79
C ASN A 157 19.15 -31.20 9.06
N LEU A 158 17.84 -31.40 9.21
CA LEU A 158 17.27 -32.18 10.30
C LEU A 158 17.59 -33.68 10.18
N ILE A 159 17.64 -34.21 8.94
CA ILE A 159 17.95 -35.63 8.69
C ILE A 159 19.44 -35.88 8.82
N GLU A 160 20.31 -34.98 8.37
CA GLU A 160 21.77 -35.11 8.43
C GLU A 160 22.32 -34.84 9.85
N GLY A 161 21.55 -34.18 10.72
CA GLY A 161 21.92 -33.92 12.13
C GLY A 161 21.57 -35.04 13.10
N ILE A 162 20.99 -36.15 12.61
CA ILE A 162 20.73 -37.40 13.37
C ILE A 162 21.82 -38.40 13.10
#